data_6892cda3cc4d9ede208013b799daa6fb
#
_entry.id   6892cda3cc4d9ede208013b799daa6fb
#
_cell.length_a   1.000
_cell.length_b   1.000
_cell.length_c   1.000
_cell.angle_alpha   90.00
_cell.angle_beta   90.00
_cell.angle_gamma   90.00
#
_symmetry.space_group_name_H-M   'P 1'
#
loop_
_entity.id
_entity.type
_entity.pdbx_description
1 polymer ?
#
loop_
_entity_poly.entity_id
_entity_poly.type
_entity_poly.pdbx_seq_one_letter_code
_entity_poly.pdbx_strand_id
1 'polypeptide(L)'
;MGRSRFDWSNQKPCDIWRIKCASCEKISMHLTFQHLQDNSYTNSRFRENLELDSAFFYSVPTSFFVVDARIPGVIRELITEAESCAKMNFLTGASACTRKAIYELLALQKAEGDNYDDKIKNVAAKNPSVDAELFEILGHIKDMTSDHVHEQSWVAWDSKNLHLFLEAFKAVLHEMYVAPDEKTSRLQSVRALREQLGKAKTQQASAEKSSDGAKEG
;
A
#
# COMPACT_ATOMS: atom_id res chain seq x y z
N MET A 1 -8.58 -22.81 -5.70
CA MET A 1 -7.27 -22.51 -6.34
C MET A 1 -7.15 -23.40 -7.56
N GLY A 2 -6.83 -22.85 -8.72
CA GLY A 2 -6.63 -23.60 -9.96
C GLY A 2 -5.26 -23.26 -10.54
N ARG A 3 -4.56 -24.26 -11.04
CA ARG A 3 -3.26 -24.13 -11.69
C ARG A 3 -3.35 -24.74 -13.09
N SER A 4 -2.84 -24.02 -14.07
CA SER A 4 -2.60 -24.56 -15.41
C SER A 4 -1.16 -24.28 -15.79
N ARG A 5 -0.56 -25.22 -16.48
CA ARG A 5 0.80 -25.09 -16.97
C ARG A 5 0.78 -24.96 -18.48
N PHE A 6 1.52 -24.03 -19.02
CA PHE A 6 1.75 -23.91 -20.45
C PHE A 6 3.24 -23.62 -20.73
N ASP A 7 3.65 -23.97 -21.91
CA ASP A 7 5.01 -23.72 -22.34
C ASP A 7 5.03 -22.42 -23.13
N TRP A 8 5.58 -21.39 -22.51
CA TRP A 8 5.72 -20.07 -23.14
C TRP A 8 6.89 -20.05 -24.14
N SER A 9 7.96 -20.70 -23.75
CA SER A 9 9.10 -20.93 -24.61
C SER A 9 9.59 -22.34 -24.32
N ASN A 10 10.08 -23.07 -25.28
CA ASN A 10 10.62 -24.43 -25.11
C ASN A 10 11.69 -24.55 -24.00
N GLN A 11 12.00 -23.46 -23.30
CA GLN A 11 13.03 -23.39 -22.27
C GLN A 11 12.51 -23.16 -20.85
N LYS A 12 11.34 -22.53 -20.68
CA LYS A 12 10.82 -22.19 -19.33
C LYS A 12 9.31 -22.41 -19.26
N PRO A 13 8.87 -23.50 -18.63
CA PRO A 13 7.45 -23.72 -18.38
C PRO A 13 6.90 -22.60 -17.49
N CYS A 14 5.73 -22.08 -17.84
CA CYS A 14 5.02 -21.06 -17.11
C CYS A 14 3.78 -21.66 -16.43
N ASP A 15 3.61 -21.37 -15.16
CA ASP A 15 2.42 -21.74 -14.40
C ASP A 15 1.45 -20.56 -14.32
N ILE A 16 0.16 -20.83 -14.58
CA ILE A 16 -0.93 -19.90 -14.32
C ILE A 16 -1.60 -20.29 -13.02
N TRP A 17 -1.70 -19.33 -12.10
CA TRP A 17 -2.41 -19.49 -10.85
C TRP A 17 -3.69 -18.68 -10.87
N ARG A 18 -4.80 -19.33 -10.59
CA ARG A 18 -6.09 -18.69 -10.36
C ARG A 18 -6.37 -18.72 -8.86
N ILE A 19 -6.39 -17.55 -8.25
CA ILE A 19 -6.56 -17.39 -6.79
C ILE A 19 -7.91 -16.74 -6.53
N LYS A 20 -8.72 -17.32 -5.64
CA LYS A 20 -9.96 -16.72 -5.15
C LYS A 20 -9.72 -16.20 -3.74
N CYS A 21 -10.00 -14.94 -3.50
CA CYS A 21 -9.93 -14.35 -2.17
C CYS A 21 -10.99 -14.99 -1.26
N ALA A 22 -10.59 -15.41 -0.07
CA ALA A 22 -11.51 -16.01 0.89
C ALA A 22 -12.51 -15.00 1.49
N SER A 23 -12.15 -13.72 1.54
CA SER A 23 -12.98 -12.66 2.12
C SER A 23 -13.97 -12.06 1.13
N CYS A 24 -13.50 -11.61 -0.05
CA CYS A 24 -14.35 -10.89 -1.02
C CYS A 24 -14.75 -11.73 -2.24
N GLU A 25 -14.33 -12.99 -2.29
CA GLU A 25 -14.59 -13.95 -3.37
C GLU A 25 -14.11 -13.56 -4.78
N LYS A 26 -13.47 -12.40 -4.93
CA LYS A 26 -12.90 -11.97 -6.19
C LYS A 26 -11.78 -12.91 -6.63
N ILE A 27 -11.65 -13.05 -7.94
CA ILE A 27 -10.66 -13.92 -8.57
C ILE A 27 -9.55 -13.08 -9.15
N SER A 28 -8.31 -13.52 -8.94
CA SER A 28 -7.12 -12.98 -9.56
C SER A 28 -6.37 -14.08 -10.33
N MET A 29 -5.61 -13.66 -11.36
CA MET A 29 -4.80 -14.56 -12.18
C MET A 29 -3.34 -14.11 -12.11
N HIS A 30 -2.44 -15.07 -11.96
CA HIS A 30 -1.02 -14.81 -11.74
C HIS A 30 -0.17 -15.75 -12.59
N LEU A 31 0.91 -15.23 -13.17
CA LEU A 31 1.88 -15.98 -13.97
C LEU A 31 3.21 -16.07 -13.25
N THR A 32 3.81 -17.25 -13.24
CA THR A 32 5.14 -17.47 -12.65
C THR A 32 5.93 -18.54 -13.41
N PHE A 33 7.25 -18.36 -13.46
CA PHE A 33 8.18 -19.41 -13.90
C PHE A 33 8.70 -20.26 -12.73
N GLN A 34 8.31 -19.91 -11.51
CA GLN A 34 8.75 -20.60 -10.30
C GLN A 34 7.76 -21.70 -9.91
N HIS A 35 8.29 -22.81 -9.41
CA HIS A 35 7.48 -23.86 -8.83
C HIS A 35 7.14 -23.48 -7.38
N LEU A 36 5.89 -23.04 -7.14
CA LEU A 36 5.46 -22.47 -5.86
C LEU A 36 4.93 -23.49 -4.85
N GLN A 37 4.69 -24.75 -5.28
CA GLN A 37 4.11 -25.79 -4.42
C GLN A 37 5.19 -26.75 -3.92
N ASP A 38 5.03 -27.17 -2.66
CA ASP A 38 5.62 -28.42 -2.21
C ASP A 38 4.84 -29.61 -2.81
N ASN A 39 5.56 -30.67 -3.18
CA ASN A 39 5.04 -31.86 -3.86
C ASN A 39 4.14 -32.76 -2.98
N SER A 40 3.41 -32.19 -2.03
CA SER A 40 2.43 -32.93 -1.22
C SER A 40 1.11 -33.02 -1.96
N TYR A 41 0.75 -34.19 -2.42
CA TYR A 41 -0.50 -34.49 -3.16
C TYR A 41 -1.80 -34.20 -2.37
N THR A 42 -1.73 -33.93 -1.09
CA THR A 42 -2.91 -33.83 -0.21
C THR A 42 -3.22 -32.44 0.30
N ASN A 43 -2.27 -31.51 0.28
CA ASN A 43 -2.49 -30.12 0.69
C ASN A 43 -1.62 -29.19 -0.14
N SER A 44 -2.20 -28.49 -1.11
CA SER A 44 -1.51 -27.47 -1.92
C SER A 44 -1.19 -26.26 -1.05
N ARG A 45 -0.08 -26.29 -0.36
CA ARG A 45 0.46 -25.13 0.37
C ARG A 45 1.57 -24.50 -0.44
N PHE A 46 1.66 -23.18 -0.40
CA PHE A 46 2.85 -22.49 -0.88
C PHE A 46 4.04 -22.86 0.01
N ARG A 47 5.24 -22.83 -0.56
CA ARG A 47 6.48 -23.00 0.19
C ARG A 47 6.54 -21.96 1.31
N GLU A 48 6.99 -22.36 2.48
CA GLU A 48 7.25 -21.44 3.57
C GLU A 48 8.31 -20.42 3.17
N ASN A 49 8.14 -19.17 3.59
CA ASN A 49 9.01 -18.03 3.26
C ASN A 49 9.05 -17.61 1.77
N LEU A 50 8.02 -17.94 1.00
CA LEU A 50 7.91 -17.47 -0.37
C LEU A 50 7.31 -16.06 -0.41
N GLU A 51 8.08 -15.11 -0.91
CA GLU A 51 7.54 -13.79 -1.25
C GLU A 51 6.72 -13.89 -2.54
N LEU A 52 5.41 -13.94 -2.39
CA LEU A 52 4.49 -14.12 -3.53
C LEU A 52 4.57 -12.98 -4.54
N ASP A 53 4.80 -11.76 -4.09
CA ASP A 53 4.89 -10.59 -4.97
C ASP A 53 6.11 -10.67 -5.91
N SER A 54 7.23 -11.20 -5.43
CA SER A 54 8.41 -11.40 -6.27
C SER A 54 8.34 -12.68 -7.13
N ALA A 55 7.50 -13.64 -6.72
CA ALA A 55 7.36 -14.91 -7.43
C ALA A 55 6.50 -14.80 -8.70
N PHE A 56 5.59 -13.83 -8.76
CA PHE A 56 4.73 -13.60 -9.92
C PHE A 56 5.26 -12.45 -10.76
N PHE A 57 5.56 -12.72 -12.03
CA PHE A 57 5.98 -11.70 -12.99
C PHE A 57 4.81 -10.96 -13.67
N TYR A 58 3.61 -11.52 -13.58
CA TYR A 58 2.38 -10.91 -14.12
C TYR A 58 1.18 -11.26 -13.25
N SER A 59 0.31 -10.28 -13.01
CA SER A 59 -0.88 -10.46 -12.20
C SER A 59 -2.04 -9.63 -12.75
N VAL A 60 -3.26 -10.20 -12.67
CA VAL A 60 -4.51 -9.48 -13.00
C VAL A 60 -5.49 -9.71 -11.83
N PRO A 61 -5.88 -8.67 -11.13
CA PRO A 61 -5.38 -7.29 -11.21
C PRO A 61 -3.89 -7.20 -10.88
N THR A 62 -3.23 -6.16 -11.40
CA THR A 62 -1.79 -5.96 -11.29
C THR A 62 -1.32 -5.66 -9.88
N SER A 63 -2.20 -5.19 -9.01
CA SER A 63 -1.96 -5.01 -7.59
C SER A 63 -2.99 -5.77 -6.76
N PHE A 64 -2.55 -6.50 -5.73
CA PHE A 64 -3.45 -7.09 -4.73
C PHE A 64 -4.03 -6.02 -3.81
N PHE A 65 -3.32 -4.94 -3.60
CA PHE A 65 -3.72 -3.86 -2.73
C PHE A 65 -4.29 -2.73 -3.59
N VAL A 66 -5.59 -2.52 -3.47
CA VAL A 66 -6.24 -1.33 -4.03
C VAL A 66 -5.70 -0.14 -3.24
N VAL A 67 -5.08 0.79 -3.94
CA VAL A 67 -4.67 2.07 -3.36
C VAL A 67 -5.91 2.76 -2.81
N ASP A 68 -5.87 3.20 -1.55
CA ASP A 68 -7.03 3.72 -0.84
C ASP A 68 -7.73 4.86 -1.61
N ALA A 69 -9.05 4.83 -1.64
CA ALA A 69 -9.87 5.78 -2.41
C ALA A 69 -9.73 7.25 -1.93
N ARG A 70 -9.25 7.48 -0.71
CA ARG A 70 -8.96 8.81 -0.15
C ARG A 70 -7.75 9.47 -0.80
N ILE A 71 -6.84 8.69 -1.38
CA ILE A 71 -5.72 9.20 -2.17
C ILE A 71 -6.25 9.73 -3.50
N PRO A 72 -5.79 10.90 -3.98
CA PRO A 72 -6.26 11.48 -5.24
C PRO A 72 -6.16 10.53 -6.43
N GLY A 73 -7.20 10.52 -7.29
CA GLY A 73 -7.35 9.56 -8.39
C GLY A 73 -6.15 9.49 -9.32
N VAL A 74 -5.61 10.64 -9.74
CA VAL A 74 -4.44 10.71 -10.62
C VAL A 74 -3.20 10.04 -10.00
N ILE A 75 -2.99 10.21 -8.70
CA ILE A 75 -1.86 9.57 -8.00
C ILE A 75 -2.08 8.06 -7.92
N ARG A 76 -3.32 7.62 -7.61
CA ARG A 76 -3.67 6.19 -7.55
C ARG A 76 -3.43 5.48 -8.87
N GLU A 77 -3.83 6.08 -9.98
CA GLU A 77 -3.63 5.54 -11.31
C GLU A 77 -2.14 5.39 -11.64
N LEU A 78 -1.34 6.43 -11.38
CA LEU A 78 0.09 6.43 -11.64
C LEU A 78 0.84 5.41 -10.76
N ILE A 79 0.47 5.24 -9.49
CA ILE A 79 1.06 4.21 -8.63
C ILE A 79 0.70 2.81 -9.14
N THR A 80 -0.56 2.59 -9.51
CA THR A 80 -0.99 1.29 -10.06
C THR A 80 -0.23 0.96 -11.34
N GLU A 81 0.01 1.95 -12.20
CA GLU A 81 0.82 1.78 -13.41
C GLU A 81 2.30 1.50 -13.06
N ALA A 82 2.86 2.23 -12.10
CA ALA A 82 4.23 2.02 -11.63
C ALA A 82 4.43 0.61 -11.07
N GLU A 83 3.53 0.13 -10.22
CA GLU A 83 3.56 -1.24 -9.69
C GLU A 83 3.43 -2.29 -10.79
N SER A 84 2.57 -2.05 -11.77
CA SER A 84 2.40 -2.94 -12.92
C SER A 84 3.69 -3.04 -13.75
N CYS A 85 4.32 -1.90 -14.03
CA CYS A 85 5.60 -1.85 -14.72
C CYS A 85 6.71 -2.54 -13.91
N ALA A 86 6.78 -2.32 -12.59
CA ALA A 86 7.76 -2.95 -11.72
C ALA A 86 7.62 -4.49 -11.72
N LYS A 87 6.38 -5.00 -11.62
CA LYS A 87 6.11 -6.45 -11.71
C LYS A 87 6.51 -7.07 -13.03
N MET A 88 6.34 -6.33 -14.12
CA MET A 88 6.79 -6.76 -15.46
C MET A 88 8.29 -6.57 -15.68
N ASN A 89 9.01 -6.08 -14.68
CA ASN A 89 10.42 -5.70 -14.76
C ASN A 89 10.68 -4.58 -15.79
N PHE A 90 9.69 -3.75 -16.07
CA PHE A 90 9.83 -2.53 -16.88
C PHE A 90 10.25 -1.37 -16.01
N LEU A 91 11.49 -1.40 -15.53
CA LEU A 91 11.99 -0.50 -14.49
C LEU A 91 11.93 0.97 -14.91
N THR A 92 12.21 1.28 -16.17
CA THR A 92 12.10 2.64 -16.71
C THR A 92 10.66 3.17 -16.64
N GLY A 93 9.68 2.34 -17.05
CA GLY A 93 8.26 2.70 -16.97
C GLY A 93 7.81 2.91 -15.52
N ALA A 94 8.18 1.98 -14.64
CA ALA A 94 7.86 2.08 -13.21
C ALA A 94 8.45 3.35 -12.57
N SER A 95 9.70 3.67 -12.86
CA SER A 95 10.38 4.88 -12.42
C SER A 95 9.70 6.15 -12.92
N ALA A 96 9.37 6.19 -14.22
CA ALA A 96 8.70 7.34 -14.81
C ALA A 96 7.32 7.60 -14.21
N CYS A 97 6.50 6.55 -14.03
CA CYS A 97 5.18 6.66 -13.40
C CYS A 97 5.28 7.10 -11.93
N THR A 98 6.24 6.55 -11.18
CA THR A 98 6.47 6.95 -9.79
C THR A 98 6.87 8.42 -9.68
N ARG A 99 7.82 8.85 -10.52
CA ARG A 99 8.23 10.25 -10.60
C ARG A 99 7.05 11.17 -10.93
N LYS A 100 6.26 10.81 -11.92
CA LYS A 100 5.07 11.57 -12.30
C LYS A 100 4.08 11.67 -11.15
N ALA A 101 3.85 10.57 -10.41
CA ALA A 101 2.97 10.56 -9.24
C ALA A 101 3.45 11.53 -8.13
N ILE A 102 4.76 11.62 -7.89
CA ILE A 102 5.31 12.59 -6.93
C ILE A 102 5.12 14.03 -7.42
N TYR A 103 5.36 14.32 -8.69
CA TYR A 103 5.08 15.67 -9.22
C TYR A 103 3.61 16.04 -9.09
N GLU A 104 2.68 15.12 -9.32
CA GLU A 104 1.26 15.36 -9.07
C GLU A 104 0.97 15.61 -7.58
N LEU A 105 1.60 14.88 -6.68
CA LEU A 105 1.51 15.15 -5.24
C LEU A 105 1.97 16.58 -4.91
N LEU A 106 3.15 16.99 -5.40
CA LEU A 106 3.68 18.33 -5.18
C LEU A 106 2.75 19.40 -5.72
N ALA A 107 2.17 19.18 -6.89
CA ALA A 107 1.22 20.11 -7.51
C ALA A 107 -0.09 20.21 -6.69
N LEU A 108 -0.67 19.10 -6.26
CA LEU A 108 -1.87 19.06 -5.43
C LEU A 108 -1.66 19.71 -4.07
N GLN A 109 -0.47 19.56 -3.48
CA GLN A 109 -0.08 20.18 -2.22
C GLN A 109 0.31 21.67 -2.40
N LYS A 110 0.27 22.19 -3.64
CA LYS A 110 0.72 23.55 -3.96
C LYS A 110 2.11 23.80 -3.34
N ALA A 111 3.03 22.91 -3.65
CA ALA A 111 4.39 22.96 -3.12
C ALA A 111 5.13 24.21 -3.67
N GLU A 112 5.68 24.98 -2.78
CA GLU A 112 6.47 26.19 -3.07
C GLU A 112 7.95 25.87 -3.00
N GLY A 113 8.76 26.48 -3.87
CA GLY A 113 10.21 26.32 -3.93
C GLY A 113 10.76 26.41 -5.35
N ASP A 114 12.02 26.78 -5.46
CA ASP A 114 12.70 27.01 -6.74
C ASP A 114 13.09 25.68 -7.43
N ASN A 115 13.30 24.64 -6.64
CA ASN A 115 13.72 23.34 -7.11
C ASN A 115 12.90 22.21 -6.47
N TYR A 116 13.17 20.97 -6.90
CA TYR A 116 12.46 19.78 -6.42
C TYR A 116 12.64 19.59 -4.91
N ASP A 117 13.84 19.73 -4.40
CA ASP A 117 14.17 19.50 -2.97
C ASP A 117 13.44 20.50 -2.07
N ASP A 118 13.37 21.78 -2.50
CA ASP A 118 12.64 22.82 -1.76
C ASP A 118 11.14 22.52 -1.73
N LYS A 119 10.58 22.03 -2.83
CA LYS A 119 9.19 21.61 -2.90
C LYS A 119 8.88 20.43 -1.96
N ILE A 120 9.76 19.44 -1.90
CA ILE A 120 9.60 18.31 -0.96
C ILE A 120 9.66 18.82 0.49
N LYS A 121 10.64 19.68 0.83
CA LYS A 121 10.73 20.29 2.17
C LYS A 121 9.50 21.11 2.53
N ASN A 122 8.95 21.85 1.56
CA ASN A 122 7.72 22.63 1.76
C ASN A 122 6.51 21.71 2.06
N VAL A 123 6.37 20.59 1.34
CA VAL A 123 5.30 19.62 1.62
C VAL A 123 5.53 18.94 2.97
N ALA A 124 6.75 18.57 3.32
CA ALA A 124 7.08 18.01 4.63
C ALA A 124 6.70 18.98 5.77
N ALA A 125 7.04 20.25 5.63
CA ALA A 125 6.69 21.28 6.62
C ALA A 125 5.15 21.47 6.78
N LYS A 126 4.39 21.32 5.69
CA LYS A 126 2.92 21.37 5.71
C LYS A 126 2.27 20.12 6.33
N ASN A 127 3.00 19.01 6.42
CA ASN A 127 2.51 17.72 6.90
C ASN A 127 3.36 17.17 8.07
N PRO A 128 3.41 17.86 9.22
CA PRO A 128 4.30 17.49 10.33
C PRO A 128 3.91 16.17 11.02
N SER A 129 2.78 15.58 10.67
CA SER A 129 2.36 14.26 11.16
C SER A 129 3.00 13.09 10.41
N VAL A 130 3.58 13.36 9.25
CA VAL A 130 4.30 12.37 8.43
C VAL A 130 5.77 12.36 8.83
N ASP A 131 6.35 11.19 8.95
CA ASP A 131 7.76 11.05 9.30
C ASP A 131 8.67 11.76 8.26
N ALA A 132 9.59 12.57 8.75
CA ALA A 132 10.51 13.32 7.91
C ALA A 132 11.40 12.41 7.05
N GLU A 133 11.80 11.25 7.56
CA GLU A 133 12.60 10.26 6.82
C GLU A 133 11.90 9.78 5.54
N LEU A 134 10.58 9.67 5.56
CA LEU A 134 9.81 9.31 4.37
C LEU A 134 9.89 10.38 3.28
N PHE A 135 9.92 11.65 3.64
CA PHE A 135 10.10 12.73 2.67
C PHE A 135 11.56 12.81 2.16
N GLU A 136 12.55 12.48 3.00
CA GLU A 136 13.94 12.41 2.56
C GLU A 136 14.13 11.36 1.46
N ILE A 137 13.48 10.18 1.61
CA ILE A 137 13.49 9.15 0.58
C ILE A 137 12.92 9.69 -0.74
N LEU A 138 11.84 10.46 -0.70
CA LEU A 138 11.29 11.08 -1.90
C LEU A 138 12.26 12.07 -2.56
N GLY A 139 13.10 12.74 -1.77
CA GLY A 139 14.16 13.61 -2.28
C GLY A 139 15.13 12.89 -3.20
N HIS A 140 15.44 11.63 -2.92
CA HIS A 140 16.38 10.82 -3.69
C HIS A 140 15.89 10.41 -5.07
N ILE A 141 14.60 10.55 -5.39
CA ILE A 141 14.10 10.18 -6.74
C ILE A 141 14.75 11.01 -7.84
N LYS A 142 15.13 12.22 -7.53
CA LYS A 142 15.84 13.12 -8.45
C LYS A 142 17.18 12.53 -8.86
N ASP A 143 17.94 11.99 -7.90
CA ASP A 143 19.26 11.41 -8.14
C ASP A 143 19.15 10.13 -8.97
N MET A 144 18.01 9.46 -8.83
CA MET A 144 17.68 8.23 -9.52
C MET A 144 17.17 8.46 -10.96
N THR A 145 16.77 9.66 -11.33
CA THR A 145 16.14 9.99 -12.61
C THR A 145 16.77 11.19 -13.34
N SER A 146 17.89 11.68 -12.84
CA SER A 146 18.63 12.77 -13.47
C SER A 146 19.18 12.33 -14.85
N ASP A 147 19.43 13.26 -15.75
CA ASP A 147 19.89 13.01 -17.14
C ASP A 147 21.18 12.16 -17.22
N HIS A 148 21.91 12.01 -16.10
CA HIS A 148 23.03 11.09 -15.97
C HIS A 148 22.65 9.60 -16.04
N VAL A 149 21.39 9.24 -15.89
CA VAL A 149 20.90 7.84 -16.07
C VAL A 149 20.99 7.41 -17.53
N HIS A 150 21.06 8.33 -18.49
CA HIS A 150 21.22 7.99 -19.90
C HIS A 150 22.63 7.51 -20.26
N GLU A 151 23.66 7.80 -19.44
CA GLU A 151 25.04 7.47 -19.77
C GLU A 151 25.76 6.51 -18.79
N GLN A 152 25.30 6.38 -17.56
CA GLN A 152 25.99 5.59 -16.54
C GLN A 152 25.09 4.64 -15.76
N SER A 153 25.26 3.38 -16.07
CA SER A 153 24.99 2.18 -15.27
C SER A 153 23.62 2.02 -14.62
N TRP A 154 22.86 1.12 -15.14
CA TRP A 154 21.70 0.41 -14.58
C TRP A 154 21.93 -0.22 -13.18
N VAL A 155 23.11 -0.08 -12.58
CA VAL A 155 23.51 -0.75 -11.34
C VAL A 155 22.82 -0.15 -10.11
N ALA A 156 22.38 1.12 -10.16
CA ALA A 156 21.70 1.78 -9.03
C ALA A 156 20.19 1.45 -8.96
N TRP A 157 19.63 0.92 -10.03
CA TRP A 157 18.20 0.60 -10.14
C TRP A 157 18.00 -0.89 -10.35
N ASP A 158 18.12 -1.65 -9.30
CA ASP A 158 17.56 -2.97 -9.31
C ASP A 158 16.06 -2.90 -8.94
N SER A 159 15.34 -3.94 -9.30
CA SER A 159 13.92 -4.12 -8.99
C SER A 159 13.63 -3.95 -7.49
N LYS A 160 14.57 -4.30 -6.63
CA LYS A 160 14.44 -4.23 -5.17
C LYS A 160 14.41 -2.79 -4.67
N ASN A 161 15.33 -1.95 -5.14
CA ASN A 161 15.39 -0.54 -4.73
C ASN A 161 14.16 0.24 -5.20
N LEU A 162 13.69 -0.03 -6.42
CA LEU A 162 12.47 0.58 -6.92
C LEU A 162 11.24 0.15 -6.12
N HIS A 163 11.16 -1.12 -5.73
CA HIS A 163 10.08 -1.62 -4.87
C HIS A 163 10.07 -0.93 -3.51
N LEU A 164 11.22 -0.86 -2.83
CA LEU A 164 11.35 -0.15 -1.55
C LEU A 164 10.95 1.32 -1.66
N PHE A 165 11.31 1.95 -2.77
CA PHE A 165 10.93 3.34 -3.03
C PHE A 165 9.41 3.51 -3.21
N LEU A 166 8.77 2.63 -3.97
CA LEU A 166 7.31 2.61 -4.13
C LEU A 166 6.60 2.40 -2.80
N GLU A 167 7.10 1.50 -1.94
CA GLU A 167 6.55 1.28 -0.61
C GLU A 167 6.68 2.53 0.28
N ALA A 168 7.84 3.19 0.27
CA ALA A 168 8.03 4.44 1.01
C ALA A 168 7.08 5.54 0.51
N PHE A 169 6.90 5.67 -0.79
CA PHE A 169 5.96 6.64 -1.35
C PHE A 169 4.51 6.32 -0.96
N LYS A 170 4.10 5.05 -1.00
CA LYS A 170 2.78 4.64 -0.51
C LYS A 170 2.59 4.94 0.98
N ALA A 171 3.64 4.78 1.80
CA ALA A 171 3.60 5.16 3.20
C ALA A 171 3.37 6.67 3.39
N VAL A 172 4.06 7.54 2.64
CA VAL A 172 3.80 8.98 2.65
C VAL A 172 2.33 9.28 2.33
N LEU A 173 1.80 8.68 1.27
CA LEU A 173 0.42 8.91 0.88
C LEU A 173 -0.59 8.41 1.91
N HIS A 174 -0.31 7.26 2.54
CA HIS A 174 -1.13 6.75 3.63
C HIS A 174 -1.16 7.72 4.81
N GLU A 175 -0.01 8.18 5.27
CA GLU A 175 0.09 9.12 6.37
C GLU A 175 -0.57 10.48 6.06
N MET A 176 -0.51 10.94 4.81
CA MET A 176 -1.10 12.21 4.41
C MET A 176 -2.62 12.15 4.23
N TYR A 177 -3.15 11.08 3.64
CA TYR A 177 -4.54 11.03 3.19
C TYR A 177 -5.42 10.03 3.94
N VAL A 178 -4.83 8.99 4.54
CA VAL A 178 -5.56 7.86 5.12
C VAL A 178 -5.54 7.91 6.64
N ALA A 179 -4.36 8.01 7.23
CA ALA A 179 -4.15 7.97 8.67
C ALA A 179 -4.93 9.05 9.45
N PRO A 180 -5.08 10.31 8.97
CA PRO A 180 -5.85 11.33 9.68
C PRO A 180 -7.32 10.95 9.85
N ASP A 181 -7.94 10.42 8.79
CA ASP A 181 -9.34 9.97 8.83
C ASP A 181 -9.53 8.76 9.73
N GLU A 182 -8.62 7.80 9.66
CA GLU A 182 -8.64 6.63 10.54
C GLU A 182 -8.50 7.01 12.00
N LYS A 183 -7.58 7.93 12.32
CA LYS A 183 -7.41 8.47 13.67
C LYS A 183 -8.70 9.14 14.16
N THR A 184 -9.32 9.94 13.31
CA THR A 184 -10.57 10.64 13.63
C THR A 184 -11.70 9.64 13.90
N SER A 185 -11.87 8.65 13.03
CA SER A 185 -12.87 7.58 13.18
C SER A 185 -12.67 6.77 14.47
N ARG A 186 -11.42 6.40 14.78
CA ARG A 186 -11.09 5.70 16.05
C ARG A 186 -11.45 6.54 17.27
N LEU A 187 -11.13 7.84 17.25
CA LEU A 187 -11.46 8.74 18.34
C LEU A 187 -12.98 8.92 18.52
N GLN A 188 -13.74 8.98 17.42
CA GLN A 188 -15.19 9.02 17.47
C GLN A 188 -15.79 7.76 18.11
N SER A 189 -15.28 6.58 17.72
CA SER A 189 -15.69 5.30 18.29
C SER A 189 -15.42 5.23 19.81
N VAL A 190 -14.23 5.69 20.24
CA VAL A 190 -13.87 5.74 21.67
C VAL A 190 -14.78 6.71 22.45
N ARG A 191 -15.11 7.87 21.87
CA ARG A 191 -16.04 8.83 22.50
C ARG A 191 -17.44 8.23 22.64
N ALA A 192 -17.95 7.59 21.59
CA ALA A 192 -19.26 6.92 21.64
C ALA A 192 -19.30 5.82 22.72
N LEU A 193 -18.25 5.01 22.83
CA LEU A 193 -18.14 4.00 23.88
C LEU A 193 -18.13 4.62 25.28
N ARG A 194 -17.39 5.71 25.47
CA ARG A 194 -17.35 6.43 26.76
C ARG A 194 -18.74 6.96 27.15
N GLU A 195 -19.49 7.49 26.20
CA GLU A 195 -20.87 7.98 26.45
C GLU A 195 -21.82 6.84 26.84
N GLN A 196 -21.72 5.68 26.16
CA GLN A 196 -22.51 4.49 26.50
C GLN A 196 -22.21 3.98 27.90
N LEU A 197 -20.94 3.90 28.27
CA LEU A 197 -20.50 3.49 29.61
C LEU A 197 -20.97 4.50 30.70
N GLY A 198 -20.94 5.79 30.37
CA GLY A 198 -21.47 6.85 31.27
C GLY A 198 -22.98 6.69 31.52
N LYS A 199 -23.77 6.47 30.48
CA LYS A 199 -25.21 6.23 30.58
C LYS A 199 -25.54 4.96 31.40
N ALA A 200 -24.78 3.86 31.16
CA ALA A 200 -24.97 2.61 31.91
C ALA A 200 -24.70 2.79 33.42
N LYS A 201 -23.64 3.50 33.79
CA LYS A 201 -23.35 3.82 35.21
C LYS A 201 -24.43 4.66 35.85
N THR A 202 -24.98 5.65 35.16
CA THR A 202 -26.08 6.50 35.69
C THR A 202 -27.35 5.68 35.86
N GLN A 203 -27.66 4.76 34.95
CA GLN A 203 -28.83 3.88 35.08
C GLN A 203 -28.70 2.90 36.24
N GLN A 204 -27.51 2.32 36.46
CA GLN A 204 -27.24 1.45 37.61
C GLN A 204 -27.38 2.20 38.92
N ALA A 205 -26.81 3.40 39.04
CA ALA A 205 -26.91 4.22 40.23
C ALA A 205 -28.34 4.68 40.55
N SER A 206 -29.19 4.88 39.53
CA SER A 206 -30.61 5.19 39.73
C SER A 206 -31.44 3.95 40.11
N ALA A 207 -31.09 2.77 39.60
CA ALA A 207 -31.75 1.52 40.00
C ALA A 207 -31.44 1.11 41.43
N GLU A 208 -30.21 1.29 41.90
CA GLU A 208 -29.81 1.04 43.29
C GLU A 208 -30.52 1.95 44.27
N LYS A 209 -30.65 3.24 43.94
CA LYS A 209 -31.41 4.19 44.81
C LYS A 209 -32.90 3.88 44.89
N SER A 210 -33.51 3.33 43.85
CA SER A 210 -34.91 2.93 43.86
C SER A 210 -35.16 1.64 44.63
N SER A 211 -34.16 0.76 44.78
CA SER A 211 -34.28 -0.48 45.55
C SER A 211 -34.07 -0.30 47.04
N ASP A 212 -33.31 0.72 47.49
CA ASP A 212 -33.13 1.03 48.91
C ASP A 212 -34.31 1.75 49.49
N GLY A 213 -35.01 2.63 48.73
CA GLY A 213 -36.22 3.30 49.18
C GLY A 213 -37.45 2.38 49.37
N ALA A 214 -37.41 1.16 48.85
CA ALA A 214 -38.50 0.16 48.98
C ALA A 214 -38.38 -0.75 50.20
N LYS A 215 -37.30 -0.66 50.99
CA LYS A 215 -37.07 -1.48 52.18
C LYS A 215 -37.38 -0.78 53.51
N GLU A 216 -37.75 0.51 53.52
CA GLU A 216 -38.08 1.29 54.71
C GLU A 216 -39.58 1.66 54.80
N GLY A 217 -40.47 0.91 54.12
CA GLY A 217 -41.92 1.11 54.18
C GLY A 217 -42.66 -0.08 54.79
#